data_7a3e14f33a96160ce62ace30566171c1
#
_entry.id   7a3e14f33a96160ce62ace30566171c1
#
_cell.length_a   1.000
_cell.length_b   1.000
_cell.length_c   1.000
_cell.angle_alpha   90.00
_cell.angle_beta   90.00
_cell.angle_gamma   90.00
#
_symmetry.space_group_name_H-M   'P 1'
#
loop_
_entity.id
_entity.type
_entity.pdbx_description
1 polymer ?
#
loop_
_entity_poly.entity_id
_entity_poly.type
_entity_poly.pdbx_seq_one_letter_code
_entity_poly.pdbx_strand_id
1 'polypeptide(L)'
;EFRRVLFRSIKELDKMLKEKLLEDLKDAMKTKNVNKKNAVQMVRTAILQIEKDKGIEVSDKQILGIVAKEVKTRKDAIAEYEQANREDLIEKANEEIKALEEYLPKQLTDEELVAEVKKVIEKLNATSMKDMGPVMKEAKATIGAQADGKRINEVVKSLLA
;
A
#
# COMPACT_ATOMS: atom_id res chain seq x y z
N GLU A 1 -11.83 -30.02 7.67
CA GLU A 1 -12.74 -28.87 7.80
C GLU A 1 -11.99 -27.54 7.98
N PHE A 2 -10.95 -27.51 8.82
CA PHE A 2 -10.16 -26.29 9.06
C PHE A 2 -9.46 -25.78 7.78
N ARG A 3 -8.96 -26.68 6.93
CA ARG A 3 -8.35 -26.33 5.64
C ARG A 3 -9.37 -25.79 4.62
N ARG A 4 -10.60 -26.30 4.62
CA ARG A 4 -11.69 -25.80 3.75
C ARG A 4 -12.16 -24.42 4.16
N VAL A 5 -12.23 -24.12 5.45
CA VAL A 5 -12.61 -22.81 5.98
C VAL A 5 -11.52 -21.77 5.67
N LEU A 6 -10.25 -22.12 5.83
CA LEU A 6 -9.11 -21.26 5.47
C LEU A 6 -9.04 -21.01 3.96
N PHE A 7 -9.30 -22.03 3.11
CA PHE A 7 -9.30 -21.89 1.65
C PHE A 7 -10.47 -21.05 1.12
N ARG A 8 -11.64 -21.16 1.73
CA ARG A 8 -12.80 -20.30 1.46
C ARG A 8 -12.51 -18.85 1.88
N SER A 9 -11.92 -18.67 3.03
CA SER A 9 -11.57 -17.38 3.59
C SER A 9 -10.56 -16.63 2.70
N ILE A 10 -9.58 -17.32 2.11
CA ILE A 10 -8.60 -16.70 1.20
C ILE A 10 -9.25 -16.30 -0.14
N LYS A 11 -10.09 -17.14 -0.73
CA LYS A 11 -10.84 -16.82 -1.95
C LYS A 11 -11.93 -15.76 -1.74
N GLU A 12 -12.55 -15.76 -0.56
CA GLU A 12 -13.52 -14.73 -0.18
C GLU A 12 -12.81 -13.40 0.12
N LEU A 13 -11.61 -13.43 0.69
CA LEU A 13 -10.75 -12.25 0.85
C LEU A 13 -10.31 -11.68 -0.50
N ASP A 14 -10.00 -12.52 -1.50
CA ASP A 14 -9.65 -12.09 -2.85
C ASP A 14 -10.79 -11.37 -3.60
N LYS A 15 -12.05 -11.67 -3.25
CA LYS A 15 -13.22 -10.95 -3.74
C LYS A 15 -13.58 -9.73 -2.87
N MET A 16 -13.22 -9.74 -1.59
CA MET A 16 -13.65 -8.74 -0.62
C MET A 16 -13.17 -7.33 -0.93
N LEU A 17 -11.95 -7.14 -1.38
CA LEU A 17 -11.45 -5.79 -1.66
C LEU A 17 -12.11 -5.16 -2.87
N LYS A 18 -12.35 -5.90 -3.94
CA LYS A 18 -13.09 -5.39 -5.10
C LYS A 18 -14.53 -5.01 -4.74
N GLU A 19 -15.21 -5.86 -3.99
CA GLU A 19 -16.57 -5.62 -3.51
C GLU A 19 -16.61 -4.43 -2.55
N LYS A 20 -15.68 -4.36 -1.61
CA LYS A 20 -15.54 -3.25 -0.67
C LYS A 20 -15.30 -1.92 -1.40
N LEU A 21 -14.44 -1.90 -2.41
CA LEU A 21 -14.21 -0.73 -3.24
C LEU A 21 -15.49 -0.26 -3.93
N LEU A 22 -16.29 -1.21 -4.44
CA LEU A 22 -17.56 -0.88 -5.08
C LEU A 22 -18.60 -0.33 -4.10
N GLU A 23 -18.70 -0.94 -2.92
CA GLU A 23 -19.60 -0.48 -1.85
C GLU A 23 -19.19 0.91 -1.35
N ASP A 24 -17.90 1.13 -1.11
CA ASP A 24 -17.39 2.42 -0.68
C ASP A 24 -17.58 3.51 -1.75
N LEU A 25 -17.49 3.15 -3.02
CA LEU A 25 -17.80 4.08 -4.11
C LEU A 25 -19.29 4.49 -4.08
N LYS A 26 -20.19 3.53 -3.92
CA LYS A 26 -21.62 3.79 -3.81
C LYS A 26 -21.94 4.65 -2.58
N ASP A 27 -21.33 4.35 -1.45
CA ASP A 27 -21.47 5.11 -0.21
C ASP A 27 -20.96 6.55 -0.37
N ALA A 28 -19.78 6.72 -0.97
CA ALA A 28 -19.22 8.04 -1.24
C ALA A 28 -20.11 8.88 -2.18
N MET A 29 -20.79 8.23 -3.13
CA MET A 29 -21.75 8.89 -4.01
C MET A 29 -23.02 9.32 -3.26
N LYS A 30 -23.51 8.48 -2.34
CA LYS A 30 -24.68 8.78 -1.51
C LYS A 30 -24.41 9.91 -0.53
N THR A 31 -23.25 9.87 0.12
CA THR A 31 -22.83 10.88 1.10
C THR A 31 -22.24 12.14 0.47
N LYS A 32 -22.15 12.18 -0.85
CA LYS A 32 -21.53 13.28 -1.61
C LYS A 32 -20.08 13.57 -1.23
N ASN A 33 -19.36 12.55 -0.73
CA ASN A 33 -17.92 12.65 -0.44
C ASN A 33 -17.11 12.54 -1.73
N VAL A 34 -16.86 13.65 -2.36
CA VAL A 34 -16.19 13.75 -3.66
C VAL A 34 -14.76 13.21 -3.59
N ASN A 35 -14.04 13.51 -2.52
CA ASN A 35 -12.64 13.09 -2.36
C ASN A 35 -12.52 11.57 -2.22
N LYS A 36 -13.34 10.96 -1.37
CA LYS A 36 -13.41 9.50 -1.25
C LYS A 36 -13.83 8.84 -2.56
N LYS A 37 -14.83 9.39 -3.24
CA LYS A 37 -15.29 8.91 -4.56
C LYS A 37 -14.15 8.90 -5.56
N ASN A 38 -13.42 10.00 -5.69
CA ASN A 38 -12.33 10.13 -6.65
C ASN A 38 -11.20 9.15 -6.36
N ALA A 39 -10.79 9.02 -5.10
CA ALA A 39 -9.74 8.09 -4.69
C ALA A 39 -10.10 6.64 -5.01
N VAL A 40 -11.29 6.20 -4.62
CA VAL A 40 -11.78 4.83 -4.87
C VAL A 40 -11.94 4.57 -6.37
N GLN A 41 -12.47 5.54 -7.12
CA GLN A 41 -12.64 5.42 -8.56
C GLN A 41 -11.31 5.27 -9.28
N MET A 42 -10.27 5.99 -8.89
CA MET A 42 -8.93 5.88 -9.47
C MET A 42 -8.34 4.48 -9.24
N VAL A 43 -8.49 3.93 -8.06
CA VAL A 43 -8.03 2.57 -7.75
C VAL A 43 -8.79 1.55 -8.63
N ARG A 44 -10.09 1.67 -8.73
CA ARG A 44 -10.90 0.78 -9.59
C ARG A 44 -10.53 0.88 -11.06
N THR A 45 -10.28 2.09 -11.55
CA THR A 45 -9.83 2.30 -12.94
C THR A 45 -8.47 1.64 -13.19
N ALA A 46 -7.53 1.78 -12.24
CA ALA A 46 -6.24 1.12 -12.33
C ALA A 46 -6.35 -0.41 -12.36
N ILE A 47 -7.24 -0.98 -11.54
CA ILE A 47 -7.53 -2.41 -11.53
C ILE A 47 -8.05 -2.86 -12.89
N LEU A 48 -9.07 -2.19 -13.40
CA LEU A 48 -9.67 -2.53 -14.70
C LEU A 48 -8.67 -2.42 -15.86
N GLN A 49 -7.80 -1.43 -15.81
CA GLN A 49 -6.76 -1.25 -16.82
C GLN A 49 -5.77 -2.41 -16.82
N ILE A 50 -5.32 -2.84 -15.65
CA ILE A 50 -4.41 -3.99 -15.51
C ILE A 50 -5.08 -5.28 -15.98
N GLU A 51 -6.33 -5.50 -15.60
CA GLU A 51 -7.09 -6.69 -16.00
C GLU A 51 -7.26 -6.74 -17.52
N LYS A 52 -7.55 -5.60 -18.13
CA LYS A 52 -7.70 -5.48 -19.59
C LYS A 52 -6.38 -5.71 -20.34
N ASP A 53 -5.30 -5.06 -19.88
CA ASP A 53 -4.01 -5.10 -20.56
C ASP A 53 -3.34 -6.47 -20.46
N LYS A 54 -3.48 -7.14 -19.32
CA LYS A 54 -2.83 -8.41 -19.05
C LYS A 54 -3.74 -9.63 -19.21
N GLY A 55 -5.02 -9.43 -19.35
CA GLY A 55 -6.00 -10.52 -19.44
C GLY A 55 -6.06 -11.39 -18.20
N ILE A 56 -5.79 -10.81 -17.02
CA ILE A 56 -5.76 -11.51 -15.74
C ILE A 56 -6.75 -10.89 -14.76
N GLU A 57 -7.14 -11.65 -13.75
CA GLU A 57 -7.87 -11.13 -12.61
C GLU A 57 -6.90 -10.64 -11.55
N VAL A 58 -7.08 -9.39 -11.09
CA VAL A 58 -6.21 -8.77 -10.08
C VAL A 58 -6.56 -9.30 -8.70
N SER A 59 -5.56 -9.85 -7.99
CA SER A 59 -5.71 -10.34 -6.61
C SER A 59 -5.73 -9.20 -5.60
N ASP A 60 -6.20 -9.49 -4.37
CA ASP A 60 -6.20 -8.54 -3.27
C ASP A 60 -4.81 -7.99 -2.96
N LYS A 61 -3.78 -8.83 -3.02
CA LYS A 61 -2.39 -8.41 -2.84
C LYS A 61 -1.97 -7.36 -3.87
N GLN A 62 -2.37 -7.55 -5.13
CA GLN A 62 -2.12 -6.58 -6.20
C GLN A 62 -2.93 -5.29 -5.99
N ILE A 63 -4.15 -5.41 -5.49
CA ILE A 63 -5.00 -4.25 -5.15
C ILE A 63 -4.33 -3.42 -4.04
N LEU A 64 -3.81 -4.05 -3.00
CA LEU A 64 -3.06 -3.38 -1.94
C LEU A 64 -1.84 -2.64 -2.49
N GLY A 65 -1.12 -3.23 -3.44
CA GLY A 65 -0.01 -2.58 -4.14
C GLY A 65 -0.45 -1.35 -4.93
N ILE A 66 -1.59 -1.41 -5.61
CA ILE A 66 -2.18 -0.29 -6.34
C ILE A 66 -2.57 0.84 -5.37
N VAL A 67 -3.24 0.50 -4.28
CA VAL A 67 -3.62 1.48 -3.23
C VAL A 67 -2.39 2.15 -2.64
N ALA A 68 -1.36 1.38 -2.31
CA ALA A 68 -0.10 1.91 -1.78
C ALA A 68 0.58 2.88 -2.76
N LYS A 69 0.57 2.56 -4.05
CA LYS A 69 1.09 3.43 -5.10
C LYS A 69 0.31 4.73 -5.21
N GLU A 70 -1.01 4.66 -5.16
CA GLU A 70 -1.88 5.85 -5.19
C GLU A 70 -1.65 6.76 -3.97
N VAL A 71 -1.48 6.17 -2.78
CA VAL A 71 -1.13 6.92 -1.56
C VAL A 71 0.21 7.62 -1.72
N LYS A 72 1.23 6.91 -2.21
CA LYS A 72 2.56 7.46 -2.43
C LYS A 72 2.54 8.62 -3.43
N THR A 73 1.85 8.46 -4.54
CA THR A 73 1.71 9.51 -5.57
C THR A 73 1.12 10.79 -4.96
N ARG A 74 0.11 10.65 -4.11
CA ARG A 74 -0.50 11.80 -3.43
C ARG A 74 0.42 12.45 -2.39
N LYS A 75 1.17 11.65 -1.64
CA LYS A 75 2.18 12.16 -0.69
C LYS A 75 3.28 12.94 -1.40
N ASP A 76 3.76 12.45 -2.53
CA ASP A 76 4.74 13.15 -3.35
C ASP A 76 4.17 14.45 -3.92
N ALA A 77 2.92 14.45 -4.37
CA ALA A 77 2.23 15.64 -4.85
C ALA A 77 2.04 16.71 -3.76
N ILE A 78 1.81 16.31 -2.51
CA ILE A 78 1.68 17.23 -1.37
C ILE A 78 2.94 18.10 -1.24
N ALA A 79 4.13 17.51 -1.38
CA ALA A 79 5.39 18.26 -1.32
C ALA A 79 5.46 19.36 -2.39
N GLU A 80 4.96 19.09 -3.60
CA GLU A 80 4.86 20.08 -4.67
C GLU A 80 3.81 21.16 -4.35
N TYR A 81 2.67 20.77 -3.78
CA TYR A 81 1.61 21.71 -3.39
C TYR A 81 2.04 22.63 -2.25
N GLU A 82 2.86 22.14 -1.32
CA GLU A 82 3.46 22.96 -0.26
C GLU A 82 4.35 24.05 -0.84
N GLN A 83 5.18 23.73 -1.84
CA GLN A 83 6.02 24.70 -2.53
C GLN A 83 5.20 25.75 -3.28
N ALA A 84 4.05 25.37 -3.80
CA ALA A 84 3.13 26.24 -4.52
C ALA A 84 2.15 27.01 -3.61
N ASN A 85 2.19 26.79 -2.29
CA ASN A 85 1.26 27.35 -1.31
C ASN A 85 -0.22 27.06 -1.63
N ARG A 86 -0.51 25.85 -2.11
CA ARG A 86 -1.85 25.42 -2.49
C ARG A 86 -2.46 24.55 -1.39
N GLU A 87 -2.88 25.18 -0.29
CA GLU A 87 -3.49 24.51 0.86
C GLU A 87 -4.77 23.73 0.49
N ASP A 88 -5.56 24.24 -0.45
CA ASP A 88 -6.75 23.59 -0.99
C ASP A 88 -6.44 22.22 -1.59
N LEU A 89 -5.35 22.08 -2.34
CA LEU A 89 -4.91 20.84 -2.94
C LEU A 89 -4.29 19.89 -1.90
N ILE A 90 -3.60 20.42 -0.90
CA ILE A 90 -3.03 19.65 0.22
C ILE A 90 -4.15 18.99 1.02
N GLU A 91 -5.17 19.75 1.38
CA GLU A 91 -6.34 19.25 2.13
C GLU A 91 -7.05 18.14 1.36
N LYS A 92 -7.31 18.36 0.08
CA LYS A 92 -7.91 17.37 -0.80
C LYS A 92 -7.08 16.08 -0.87
N ALA A 93 -5.77 16.21 -1.07
CA ALA A 93 -4.87 15.06 -1.14
C ALA A 93 -4.84 14.29 0.18
N ASN A 94 -4.82 14.97 1.31
CA ASN A 94 -4.86 14.34 2.64
C ASN A 94 -6.15 13.57 2.88
N GLU A 95 -7.29 14.10 2.47
CA GLU A 95 -8.57 13.39 2.57
C GLU A 95 -8.61 12.14 1.68
N GLU A 96 -8.08 12.23 0.47
CA GLU A 96 -7.96 11.10 -0.44
C GLU A 96 -7.02 10.02 0.12
N ILE A 97 -5.87 10.42 0.68
CA ILE A 97 -4.93 9.52 1.35
C ILE A 97 -5.61 8.80 2.53
N LYS A 98 -6.31 9.54 3.37
CA LYS A 98 -7.04 8.97 4.52
C LYS A 98 -8.04 7.91 4.08
N ALA A 99 -8.79 8.16 3.01
CA ALA A 99 -9.73 7.19 2.46
C ALA A 99 -9.03 5.93 1.93
N LEU A 100 -7.87 6.08 1.28
CA LEU A 100 -7.10 4.96 0.75
C LEU A 100 -6.37 4.15 1.83
N GLU A 101 -5.89 4.79 2.87
CA GLU A 101 -5.20 4.12 3.99
C GLU A 101 -6.12 3.15 4.75
N GLU A 102 -7.43 3.32 4.69
CA GLU A 102 -8.39 2.37 5.27
C GLU A 102 -8.29 0.97 4.64
N TYR A 103 -7.83 0.86 3.40
CA TYR A 103 -7.64 -0.43 2.71
C TYR A 103 -6.30 -1.09 3.02
N LEU A 104 -5.32 -0.32 3.45
CA LEU A 104 -3.98 -0.82 3.73
C LEU A 104 -3.92 -1.46 5.12
N PRO A 105 -3.08 -2.50 5.31
CA PRO A 105 -2.79 -3.01 6.64
C PRO A 105 -2.17 -1.90 7.48
N LYS A 106 -2.26 -2.04 8.81
CA LYS A 106 -1.67 -1.08 9.75
C LYS A 106 -0.20 -0.84 9.38
N GLN A 107 0.16 0.43 9.14
CA GLN A 107 1.53 0.80 8.83
C GLN A 107 2.41 0.62 10.06
N LEU A 108 3.61 0.08 9.84
CA LEU A 108 4.59 -0.07 10.90
C LEU A 108 5.13 1.30 11.34
N THR A 109 5.28 1.48 12.65
CA THR A 109 6.03 2.62 13.20
C THR A 109 7.51 2.48 12.82
N ASP A 110 8.28 3.55 12.97
CA ASP A 110 9.72 3.51 12.67
C ASP A 110 10.45 2.49 13.55
N GLU A 111 10.07 2.37 14.82
CA GLU A 111 10.63 1.38 15.75
C GLU A 111 10.29 -0.05 15.36
N GLU A 112 9.03 -0.31 14.99
CA GLU A 112 8.58 -1.61 14.50
C GLU A 112 9.28 -1.99 13.18
N LEU A 113 9.44 -1.03 12.28
CA LEU A 113 10.13 -1.23 11.00
C LEU A 113 11.61 -1.59 11.22
N VAL A 114 12.29 -0.89 12.10
CA VAL A 114 13.68 -1.20 12.47
C VAL A 114 13.79 -2.62 13.03
N ALA A 115 12.88 -3.01 13.93
CA ALA A 115 12.84 -4.36 14.50
C ALA A 115 12.65 -5.44 13.42
N GLU A 116 11.73 -5.24 12.48
CA GLU A 116 11.50 -6.19 11.39
C GLU A 116 12.70 -6.29 10.43
N VAL A 117 13.32 -5.17 10.09
CA VAL A 117 14.52 -5.16 9.24
C VAL A 117 15.70 -5.84 9.95
N LYS A 118 15.88 -5.62 11.24
CA LYS A 118 16.91 -6.33 12.03
C LYS A 118 16.73 -7.86 11.98
N LYS A 119 15.51 -8.34 12.11
CA LYS A 119 15.20 -9.79 11.97
C LYS A 119 15.62 -10.32 10.61
N VAL A 120 15.37 -9.57 9.53
CA VAL A 120 15.78 -9.96 8.18
C VAL A 120 17.30 -9.99 8.05
N ILE A 121 17.99 -8.99 8.58
CA ILE A 121 19.47 -8.92 8.57
C ILE A 121 20.06 -10.13 9.31
N GLU A 122 19.54 -10.47 10.48
CA GLU A 122 19.97 -11.64 11.25
C GLU A 122 19.70 -12.95 10.49
N LYS A 123 18.52 -13.09 9.89
CA LYS A 123 18.13 -14.27 9.11
C LYS A 123 19.10 -14.52 7.94
N LEU A 124 19.54 -13.47 7.26
CA LEU A 124 20.43 -13.53 6.11
C LEU A 124 21.92 -13.43 6.47
N ASN A 125 22.25 -13.25 7.76
CA ASN A 125 23.61 -13.01 8.25
C ASN A 125 24.29 -11.85 7.48
N ALA A 126 23.55 -10.81 7.16
CA ALA A 126 24.06 -9.65 6.46
C ALA A 126 24.96 -8.81 7.36
N THR A 127 26.10 -8.40 6.87
CA THR A 127 27.12 -7.67 7.65
C THR A 127 27.56 -6.34 7.03
N SER A 128 27.22 -6.10 5.77
CA SER A 128 27.68 -4.91 5.06
C SER A 128 26.70 -4.47 4.00
N MET A 129 26.96 -3.30 3.42
CA MET A 129 26.18 -2.74 2.30
C MET A 129 26.17 -3.64 1.05
N LYS A 130 27.09 -4.57 0.92
CA LYS A 130 27.10 -5.56 -0.15
C LYS A 130 25.89 -6.49 -0.10
N ASP A 131 25.36 -6.72 1.09
CA ASP A 131 24.21 -7.58 1.33
C ASP A 131 22.87 -6.84 1.18
N MET A 132 22.90 -5.56 0.81
CA MET A 132 21.71 -4.71 0.71
C MET A 132 20.66 -5.27 -0.26
N GLY A 133 21.07 -5.80 -1.41
CA GLY A 133 20.15 -6.38 -2.41
C GLY A 133 19.30 -7.52 -1.85
N PRO A 134 19.90 -8.60 -1.33
CA PRO A 134 19.18 -9.69 -0.69
C PRO A 134 18.31 -9.24 0.51
N VAL A 135 18.84 -8.36 1.37
CA VAL A 135 18.12 -7.82 2.53
C VAL A 135 16.89 -7.03 2.08
N MET A 136 17.01 -6.17 1.07
CA MET A 136 15.89 -5.42 0.52
C MET A 136 14.81 -6.33 -0.06
N LYS A 137 15.20 -7.36 -0.78
CA LYS A 137 14.27 -8.33 -1.37
C LYS A 137 13.47 -9.05 -0.30
N GLU A 138 14.15 -9.58 0.71
CA GLU A 138 13.51 -10.30 1.83
C GLU A 138 12.66 -9.37 2.70
N ALA A 139 13.14 -8.17 2.99
CA ALA A 139 12.39 -7.17 3.75
C ALA A 139 11.10 -6.77 3.05
N LYS A 140 11.15 -6.52 1.75
CA LYS A 140 9.95 -6.22 0.96
C LYS A 140 8.96 -7.38 0.94
N ALA A 141 9.44 -8.61 0.87
CA ALA A 141 8.59 -9.80 0.91
C ALA A 141 7.93 -10.01 2.28
N THR A 142 8.67 -9.77 3.36
CA THR A 142 8.20 -9.95 4.74
C THR A 142 7.29 -8.82 5.22
N ILE A 143 7.68 -7.58 4.99
CA ILE A 143 6.97 -6.38 5.45
C ILE A 143 5.79 -6.07 4.53
N GLY A 144 5.96 -6.25 3.22
CA GLY A 144 4.93 -6.03 2.22
C GLY A 144 4.40 -4.59 2.22
N ALA A 145 3.07 -4.45 2.27
CA ALA A 145 2.39 -3.16 2.24
C ALA A 145 2.38 -2.40 3.58
N GLN A 146 2.94 -2.97 4.65
CA GLN A 146 3.00 -2.34 5.98
C GLN A 146 4.01 -1.19 6.08
N ALA A 147 4.91 -1.07 5.12
CA ALA A 147 5.84 0.04 5.02
C ALA A 147 6.16 0.35 3.56
N ASP A 148 6.42 1.63 3.26
CA ASP A 148 6.86 2.07 1.94
C ASP A 148 8.29 1.56 1.67
N GLY A 149 8.55 1.17 0.42
CA GLY A 149 9.87 0.72 -0.03
C GLY A 149 10.98 1.73 0.23
N LYS A 150 10.69 3.02 0.18
CA LYS A 150 11.63 4.09 0.52
C LYS A 150 12.03 4.05 2.01
N ARG A 151 11.07 3.91 2.90
CA ARG A 151 11.31 3.77 4.35
C ARG A 151 12.13 2.52 4.66
N ILE A 152 11.78 1.40 4.04
CA ILE A 152 12.53 0.14 4.18
C ILE A 152 13.98 0.35 3.74
N ASN A 153 14.20 0.98 2.60
CA ASN A 153 15.53 1.26 2.07
C ASN A 153 16.37 2.14 3.02
N GLU A 154 15.78 3.20 3.55
CA GLU A 154 16.47 4.09 4.52
C GLU A 154 16.87 3.34 5.78
N VAL A 155 16.00 2.49 6.32
CA VAL A 155 16.29 1.68 7.51
C VAL A 155 17.38 0.66 7.22
N VAL A 156 17.31 -0.05 6.09
CA VAL A 156 18.32 -1.03 5.69
C VAL A 156 19.69 -0.36 5.54
N LYS A 157 19.76 0.78 4.87
CA LYS A 157 21.01 1.56 4.75
C LYS A 157 21.58 1.95 6.11
N SER A 158 20.72 2.44 6.99
CA SER A 158 21.13 2.85 8.34
C SER A 158 21.70 1.69 9.16
N LEU A 159 21.15 0.50 9.04
CA LEU A 159 21.56 -0.68 9.81
C LEU A 159 22.77 -1.40 9.21
N LEU A 160 23.00 -1.31 7.92
CA LEU A 160 24.13 -1.93 7.22
C LEU A 160 25.34 -1.00 7.05
N ALA A 161 25.14 0.27 7.30
CA ALA A 161 26.23 1.25 7.21
C ALA A 161 27.28 1.08 8.30
#